data_3a1d18ace057452dd6ee17f5a9268d3b
#
_entry.id   3a1d18ace057452dd6ee17f5a9268d3b
#
_cell.length_a   1.000
_cell.length_b   1.000
_cell.length_c   1.000
_cell.angle_alpha   90.00
_cell.angle_beta   90.00
_cell.angle_gamma   90.00
#
_symmetry.space_group_name_H-M   'P 1'
#
loop_
_entity.id
_entity.type
_entity.pdbx_description
1 polymer ?
#
loop_
_entity_poly.entity_id
_entity_poly.type
_entity_poly.pdbx_seq_one_letter_code
_entity_poly.pdbx_strand_id
1 'polypeptide(L)'
;MAKKLYIPERGDVVWLDFEPQKSKEMAKIRPVLTLSKKEYNKHGLAVMCPITSKVKGYPFEVEIKKEKINGVILADHVRSLDWQERSAKFICKLDEEDILRVLKLFIAIIKP
;
A
#
# COMPACT_ATOMS: atom_id res chain seq x y z
N MET A 1 -28.54 -1.58 -11.32
CA MET A 1 -27.30 -1.34 -12.03
C MET A 1 -26.10 -1.79 -11.21
N ALA A 2 -25.24 -2.60 -11.78
CA ALA A 2 -24.08 -3.09 -11.04
C ALA A 2 -23.03 -2.01 -10.93
N LYS A 3 -22.51 -1.83 -9.73
CA LYS A 3 -21.40 -0.90 -9.52
C LYS A 3 -20.10 -1.58 -9.93
N LYS A 4 -19.23 -0.81 -10.56
CA LYS A 4 -17.90 -1.30 -10.83
C LYS A 4 -17.15 -1.43 -9.52
N LEU A 5 -16.60 -2.60 -9.27
CA LEU A 5 -15.77 -2.81 -8.10
C LEU A 5 -14.41 -2.17 -8.34
N TYR A 6 -13.96 -1.37 -7.38
CA TYR A 6 -12.61 -0.82 -7.46
C TYR A 6 -11.61 -1.94 -7.19
N ILE A 7 -10.67 -2.11 -8.10
CA ILE A 7 -9.57 -3.05 -7.93
C ILE A 7 -8.29 -2.25 -7.89
N PRO A 8 -7.51 -2.35 -6.80
CA PRO A 8 -6.26 -1.59 -6.72
C PRO A 8 -5.32 -1.94 -7.86
N GLU A 9 -4.57 -0.95 -8.29
CA GLU A 9 -3.59 -1.10 -9.35
C GLU A 9 -2.22 -0.69 -8.84
N ARG A 10 -1.18 -1.25 -9.44
CA ARG A 10 0.19 -0.91 -9.10
C ARG A 10 0.37 0.62 -9.05
N GLY A 11 0.85 1.12 -7.93
CA GLY A 11 1.04 2.55 -7.74
C GLY A 11 -0.07 3.24 -7.01
N ASP A 12 -1.21 2.59 -6.85
CA ASP A 12 -2.32 3.18 -6.10
C ASP A 12 -1.99 3.21 -4.61
N VAL A 13 -2.23 4.37 -3.99
CA VAL A 13 -2.22 4.48 -2.54
C VAL A 13 -3.66 4.40 -2.09
N VAL A 14 -3.94 3.49 -1.17
CA VAL A 14 -5.31 3.26 -0.73
C VAL A 14 -5.37 3.25 0.80
N TRP A 15 -6.52 3.65 1.34
CA TRP A 15 -6.83 3.40 2.74
C TRP A 15 -7.16 1.94 2.90
N LEU A 16 -6.63 1.30 3.94
CA LEU A 16 -6.87 -0.10 4.18
C LEU A 16 -7.04 -0.35 5.66
N ASP A 17 -8.02 -1.20 6.00
CA ASP A 17 -8.22 -1.61 7.39
C ASP A 17 -7.25 -2.74 7.69
N PHE A 18 -6.26 -2.46 8.51
CA PHE A 18 -5.19 -3.42 8.80
C PHE A 18 -5.61 -4.54 9.73
N GLU A 19 -6.62 -4.31 10.57
CA GLU A 19 -7.06 -5.32 11.53
C GLU A 19 -8.57 -5.39 11.60
N PRO A 20 -9.22 -5.77 10.51
CA PRO A 20 -10.69 -5.72 10.46
C PRO A 20 -11.36 -6.68 11.42
N GLN A 21 -10.67 -7.75 11.82
CA GLN A 21 -11.28 -8.78 12.66
C GLN A 21 -11.21 -8.48 14.12
N LYS A 22 -10.24 -7.71 14.55
CA LYS A 22 -9.98 -7.54 15.96
C LYS A 22 -10.58 -6.30 16.55
N SER A 23 -10.81 -5.33 15.72
CA SER A 23 -11.26 -4.06 16.23
C SER A 23 -12.77 -4.01 16.30
N LYS A 24 -13.27 -3.96 17.49
CA LYS A 24 -14.69 -3.70 17.72
C LYS A 24 -14.95 -2.23 17.92
N GLU A 25 -13.91 -1.50 18.26
CA GLU A 25 -14.06 -0.12 18.66
C GLU A 25 -13.63 0.82 17.57
N MET A 26 -12.48 0.57 16.98
CA MET A 26 -11.95 1.43 15.94
C MET A 26 -11.19 0.60 14.93
N ALA A 27 -11.52 0.80 13.67
CA ALA A 27 -10.75 0.22 12.60
C ALA A 27 -9.36 0.86 12.57
N LYS A 28 -8.35 0.06 12.32
CA LYS A 28 -7.00 0.59 12.16
C LYS A 28 -6.76 0.84 10.69
N ILE A 29 -7.28 1.95 10.24
CA ILE A 29 -7.20 2.32 8.82
C ILE A 29 -5.89 3.04 8.57
N ARG A 30 -5.14 2.56 7.59
CA ARG A 30 -3.84 3.11 7.26
C ARG A 30 -3.69 3.23 5.76
N PRO A 31 -2.88 4.17 5.30
CA PRO A 31 -2.57 4.23 3.88
C PRO A 31 -1.52 3.18 3.53
N VAL A 32 -1.72 2.54 2.39
CA VAL A 32 -0.77 1.55 1.88
C VAL A 32 -0.54 1.79 0.40
N LEU A 33 0.65 1.44 -0.06
CA LEU A 33 1.00 1.49 -1.47
C LEU A 33 0.79 0.12 -2.09
N THR A 34 0.11 0.08 -3.23
CA THR A 34 -0.10 -1.14 -3.98
C THR A 34 1.09 -1.37 -4.91
N LEU A 35 1.73 -2.52 -4.80
CA LEU A 35 2.89 -2.85 -5.62
C LEU A 35 2.56 -3.81 -6.76
N SER A 36 1.54 -4.64 -6.59
CA SER A 36 1.20 -5.63 -7.60
C SER A 36 0.21 -5.08 -8.61
N LYS A 37 0.21 -5.69 -9.79
CA LYS A 37 -0.60 -5.24 -10.91
C LYS A 37 -2.05 -5.67 -10.76
N LYS A 38 -2.93 -4.92 -11.41
CA LYS A 38 -4.35 -5.17 -11.38
C LYS A 38 -4.70 -6.60 -11.82
N GLU A 39 -3.98 -7.13 -12.81
CA GLU A 39 -4.22 -8.48 -13.30
C GLU A 39 -4.08 -9.53 -12.21
N TYR A 40 -3.17 -9.29 -11.28
CA TYR A 40 -3.02 -10.15 -10.11
C TYR A 40 -4.06 -9.81 -9.05
N ASN A 41 -4.23 -8.51 -8.80
CA ASN A 41 -5.06 -8.04 -7.69
C ASN A 41 -6.54 -8.42 -7.84
N LYS A 42 -7.00 -8.59 -9.08
CA LYS A 42 -8.40 -8.94 -9.32
C LYS A 42 -8.78 -10.29 -8.70
N HIS A 43 -7.79 -11.10 -8.35
CA HIS A 43 -8.05 -12.41 -7.75
C HIS A 43 -8.26 -12.34 -6.24
N GLY A 44 -8.19 -11.15 -5.63
CA GLY A 44 -8.55 -10.98 -4.23
C GLY A 44 -7.45 -10.49 -3.32
N LEU A 45 -6.20 -10.72 -3.68
CA LEU A 45 -5.06 -10.26 -2.88
C LEU A 45 -4.28 -9.21 -3.66
N ALA A 46 -3.57 -8.37 -2.93
CA ALA A 46 -2.63 -7.43 -3.54
C ALA A 46 -1.39 -7.37 -2.68
N VAL A 47 -0.24 -7.21 -3.32
CA VAL A 47 1.02 -7.05 -2.62
C VAL A 47 1.16 -5.57 -2.29
N MET A 48 1.27 -5.25 -1.00
CA MET A 48 1.18 -3.89 -0.51
C MET A 48 2.20 -3.62 0.57
N CYS A 49 2.54 -2.35 0.77
CA CYS A 49 3.38 -1.94 1.88
C CYS A 49 2.82 -0.66 2.51
N PRO A 50 2.94 -0.53 3.84
CA PRO A 50 2.32 0.58 4.55
C PRO A 50 3.07 1.88 4.39
N ILE A 51 2.35 2.97 4.61
CA ILE A 51 2.90 4.31 4.64
C ILE A 51 2.63 4.86 6.03
N THR A 52 3.64 5.46 6.65
CA THR A 52 3.49 6.02 7.99
C THR A 52 4.02 7.44 8.02
N SER A 53 3.42 8.26 8.88
CA SER A 53 3.93 9.61 9.10
C SER A 53 5.10 9.63 10.10
N LYS A 54 5.37 8.50 10.75
CA LYS A 54 6.45 8.41 11.74
C LYS A 54 7.75 8.05 11.05
N VAL A 55 8.55 9.05 10.77
CA VAL A 55 9.84 8.88 10.11
C VAL A 55 10.87 8.51 11.18
N LYS A 56 11.51 7.36 11.00
CA LYS A 56 12.53 6.90 11.95
C LYS A 56 13.94 6.97 11.38
N GLY A 57 14.07 7.24 10.10
CA GLY A 57 15.38 7.33 9.46
C GLY A 57 15.98 6.01 9.08
N TYR A 58 15.17 4.95 8.99
CA TYR A 58 15.67 3.65 8.55
C TYR A 58 15.99 3.68 7.07
N PRO A 59 17.00 2.88 6.63
CA PRO A 59 17.39 2.90 5.22
C PRO A 59 16.33 2.36 4.27
N PHE A 60 15.31 1.67 4.78
CA PHE A 60 14.25 1.10 3.92
C PHE A 60 13.01 1.97 3.88
N GLU A 61 13.10 3.20 4.37
CA GLU A 61 12.01 4.17 4.27
C GLU A 61 12.17 4.97 3.00
N VAL A 62 11.08 5.09 2.24
CA VAL A 62 11.05 5.92 1.05
C VAL A 62 10.15 7.12 1.32
N GLU A 63 10.74 8.30 1.38
CA GLU A 63 9.98 9.50 1.70
C GLU A 63 9.13 9.92 0.51
N ILE A 64 7.88 10.30 0.80
CA ILE A 64 6.98 10.86 -0.21
C ILE A 64 6.35 12.12 0.35
N LYS A 65 6.18 13.12 -0.53
CA LYS A 65 5.52 14.37 -0.20
C LYS A 65 4.57 14.70 -1.33
N LYS A 66 3.33 14.31 -1.17
CA LYS A 66 2.30 14.56 -2.17
C LYS A 66 1.18 15.36 -1.52
N GLU A 67 0.33 15.91 -2.35
CA GLU A 67 -0.77 16.72 -1.84
C GLU A 67 -1.64 15.94 -0.85
N LYS A 68 -1.93 14.70 -1.17
CA LYS A 68 -2.86 13.91 -0.38
C LYS A 68 -2.20 12.95 0.60
N ILE A 69 -0.90 12.74 0.50
CA ILE A 69 -0.23 11.78 1.37
C ILE A 69 1.23 12.20 1.59
N ASN A 70 1.61 12.25 2.85
CA ASN A 70 2.97 12.59 3.26
C ASN A 70 3.45 11.56 4.25
N GLY A 71 4.73 11.23 4.19
CA GLY A 71 5.32 10.30 5.14
C GLY A 71 6.36 9.45 4.47
N VAL A 72 6.53 8.23 4.99
CA VAL A 72 7.49 7.29 4.43
C VAL A 72 6.82 5.98 4.12
N ILE A 73 7.18 5.39 3.00
CA ILE A 73 6.74 4.07 2.61
C ILE A 73 7.74 3.09 3.21
N LEU A 74 7.22 2.09 3.92
CA LEU A 74 8.07 1.09 4.57
C LEU A 74 8.32 -0.04 3.58
N ALA A 75 9.39 0.09 2.81
CA ALA A 75 9.67 -0.81 1.70
C ALA A 75 10.01 -2.24 2.16
N ASP A 76 10.32 -2.43 3.43
CA ASP A 76 10.61 -3.76 3.98
C ASP A 76 9.39 -4.41 4.64
N HIS A 77 8.23 -3.74 4.65
CA HIS A 77 7.01 -4.27 5.27
C HIS A 77 6.02 -4.70 4.20
N VAL A 78 6.50 -5.46 3.23
CA VAL A 78 5.65 -5.90 2.12
C VAL A 78 4.82 -7.10 2.53
N ARG A 79 3.53 -7.05 2.24
CA ARG A 79 2.60 -8.11 2.60
C ARG A 79 1.56 -8.31 1.50
N SER A 80 1.08 -9.52 1.37
CA SER A 80 -0.09 -9.81 0.55
C SER A 80 -1.32 -9.64 1.42
N LEU A 81 -2.23 -8.78 1.00
CA LEU A 81 -3.42 -8.45 1.80
C LEU A 81 -4.67 -8.61 0.97
N ASP A 82 -5.75 -9.04 1.62
CA ASP A 82 -7.07 -9.11 1.01
C ASP A 82 -7.66 -7.71 1.01
N TRP A 83 -7.51 -7.04 -0.14
CA TRP A 83 -7.89 -5.63 -0.24
C TRP A 83 -9.41 -5.44 -0.19
N GLN A 84 -10.18 -6.43 -0.60
CA GLN A 84 -11.62 -6.32 -0.59
C GLN A 84 -12.17 -6.44 0.84
N GLU A 85 -11.72 -7.45 1.58
CA GLU A 85 -12.15 -7.62 2.96
C GLU A 85 -11.74 -6.44 3.83
N ARG A 86 -10.61 -5.82 3.49
CA ARG A 86 -10.08 -4.70 4.25
C ARG A 86 -10.56 -3.35 3.72
N SER A 87 -11.55 -3.37 2.84
CA SER A 87 -12.25 -2.16 2.37
C SER A 87 -11.33 -1.11 1.76
N ALA A 88 -10.54 -1.52 0.80
CA ALA A 88 -9.59 -0.63 0.14
C ALA A 88 -10.31 0.54 -0.52
N LYS A 89 -9.83 1.77 -0.24
CA LYS A 89 -10.38 2.99 -0.82
C LYS A 89 -9.25 3.83 -1.38
N PHE A 90 -9.41 4.22 -2.62
CA PHE A 90 -8.39 4.97 -3.35
C PHE A 90 -8.12 6.34 -2.73
N ILE A 91 -6.84 6.70 -2.62
CA ILE A 91 -6.40 8.02 -2.18
C ILE A 91 -5.78 8.76 -3.36
N CYS A 92 -4.73 8.21 -3.94
CA CYS A 92 -4.00 8.84 -5.02
C CYS A 92 -3.10 7.80 -5.68
N LYS A 93 -2.50 8.20 -6.80
CA LYS A 93 -1.54 7.36 -7.50
C LYS A 93 -0.16 7.98 -7.39
N LEU A 94 0.83 7.18 -7.06
CA LEU A 94 2.20 7.66 -6.98
C LEU A 94 2.84 7.68 -8.36
N ASP A 95 3.88 8.51 -8.49
CA ASP A 95 4.69 8.56 -9.69
C ASP A 95 5.47 7.28 -9.86
N GLU A 96 5.75 6.93 -11.10
CA GLU A 96 6.53 5.73 -11.39
C GLU A 96 7.89 5.78 -10.67
N GLU A 97 8.49 6.96 -10.57
CA GLU A 97 9.77 7.12 -9.90
C GLU A 97 9.72 6.66 -8.45
N ASP A 98 8.66 7.05 -7.73
CA ASP A 98 8.51 6.65 -6.33
C ASP A 98 8.29 5.15 -6.21
N ILE A 99 7.50 4.59 -7.12
CA ILE A 99 7.23 3.15 -7.12
C ILE A 99 8.52 2.37 -7.33
N LEU A 100 9.35 2.82 -8.28
CA LEU A 100 10.59 2.15 -8.58
C LEU A 100 11.58 2.23 -7.43
N ARG A 101 11.59 3.33 -6.68
CA ARG A 101 12.43 3.44 -5.50
C ARG A 101 12.07 2.41 -4.45
N VAL A 102 10.78 2.20 -4.23
CA VAL A 102 10.32 1.19 -3.28
C VAL A 102 10.69 -0.20 -3.75
N LEU A 103 10.43 -0.51 -5.02
CA LEU A 103 10.73 -1.82 -5.55
C LEU A 103 12.22 -2.13 -5.52
N LYS A 104 13.06 -1.13 -5.80
CA LYS A 104 14.50 -1.31 -5.77
C LYS A 104 14.97 -1.73 -4.38
N LEU A 105 14.45 -1.06 -3.34
CA LEU A 105 14.81 -1.41 -1.97
C LEU A 105 14.31 -2.78 -1.58
N PHE A 106 13.06 -3.09 -1.92
CA PHE A 106 12.50 -4.39 -1.58
C PHE A 106 13.26 -5.52 -2.27
N ILE A 107 13.56 -5.35 -3.55
CA ILE A 107 14.31 -6.36 -4.30
C ILE A 107 15.70 -6.55 -3.69
N ALA A 108 16.33 -5.47 -3.26
CA ALA A 108 17.67 -5.56 -2.67
C ALA A 108 17.65 -6.39 -1.38
N ILE A 109 16.54 -6.42 -0.66
CA ILE A 109 16.44 -7.19 0.57
C ILE A 109 16.37 -8.69 0.29
N ILE A 110 15.70 -9.08 -0.79
CA ILE A 110 15.40 -10.49 -1.04
C ILE A 110 16.27 -11.11 -2.13
N LYS A 111 16.92 -10.29 -2.92
CA LYS A 111 17.74 -10.80 -4.01
C LYS A 111 19.10 -11.28 -3.47
N PRO A 112 19.57 -12.46 -3.90
CA PRO A 112 20.87 -12.96 -3.45
C PRO A 112 22.02 -12.06 -3.91
#